data_eb756e98e230a77af749e4395c0461fa
#
_entry.id   eb756e98e230a77af749e4395c0461fa
#
_cell.length_a   1.000
_cell.length_b   1.000
_cell.length_c   1.000
_cell.angle_alpha   90.00
_cell.angle_beta   90.00
_cell.angle_gamma   90.00
#
_symmetry.space_group_name_H-M   'P 1'
#
loop_
_entity.id
_entity.type
_entity.pdbx_description
1 polymer ?
#
loop_
_entity_poly.entity_id
_entity_poly.type
_entity_poly.pdbx_seq_one_letter_code
_entity_poly.pdbx_strand_id
1 'polypeptide(L)'
;MIGNLPKDFSYKSASDLVRIGRDNDGGYLVSKSDIKKSKILIGLGINDDWSFEQDFKKIKDIEVLAYDASISQKVFIKQLIKLLPKFYKPRSIYRKIRTVLSYYNFFCKKNNCHIQKFVGLDTDNDRHCSFASVLDEVIHDDIFLKI
;
A
#
# COMPACT_ATOMS: atom_id res chain seq x y z
N MET A 1 -18.96 14.23 -26.15
CA MET A 1 -20.07 13.93 -25.21
C MET A 1 -19.58 14.29 -23.82
N ILE A 2 -20.12 15.35 -23.20
CA ILE A 2 -19.72 15.73 -21.81
C ILE A 2 -20.70 14.98 -20.91
N GLY A 3 -20.19 14.04 -20.14
CA GLY A 3 -21.00 13.29 -19.18
C GLY A 3 -21.40 14.20 -18.01
N ASN A 4 -22.70 14.32 -17.75
CA ASN A 4 -23.19 14.97 -16.53
C ASN A 4 -23.07 13.99 -15.35
N LEU A 5 -22.10 14.22 -14.49
CA LEU A 5 -22.00 13.49 -13.22
C LEU A 5 -23.05 14.00 -12.22
N PRO A 6 -23.68 13.12 -11.43
CA PRO A 6 -24.53 13.51 -10.31
C PRO A 6 -23.80 14.49 -9.39
N LYS A 7 -24.53 15.41 -8.75
CA LYS A 7 -23.95 16.44 -7.86
C LYS A 7 -23.10 15.88 -6.73
N ASP A 8 -23.39 14.68 -6.28
CA ASP A 8 -22.67 13.99 -5.22
C ASP A 8 -21.23 13.57 -5.64
N PHE A 9 -20.98 13.50 -6.97
CA PHE A 9 -19.65 13.25 -7.54
C PHE A 9 -18.91 14.52 -7.96
N SER A 10 -19.45 15.71 -7.63
CA SER A 10 -18.74 16.96 -7.90
C SER A 10 -17.52 17.06 -7.00
N TYR A 11 -16.35 17.36 -7.62
CA TYR A 11 -15.12 17.57 -6.85
C TYR A 11 -15.24 18.84 -6.01
N LYS A 12 -14.64 18.80 -4.82
CA LYS A 12 -14.39 20.02 -4.02
C LYS A 12 -12.94 20.44 -4.23
N SER A 13 -12.71 21.74 -4.33
CA SER A 13 -11.34 22.26 -4.38
C SER A 13 -10.62 21.97 -3.06
N ALA A 14 -9.43 21.40 -3.14
CA ALA A 14 -8.54 21.22 -2.00
C ALA A 14 -7.26 22.03 -2.23
N SER A 15 -6.90 22.87 -1.26
CA SER A 15 -5.74 23.76 -1.34
C SER A 15 -4.46 23.15 -0.76
N ASP A 16 -4.54 22.03 -0.07
CA ASP A 16 -3.46 21.39 0.67
C ASP A 16 -3.03 20.02 0.10
N LEU A 17 -3.24 19.86 -1.21
CA LEU A 17 -2.86 18.61 -1.90
C LEU A 17 -1.34 18.42 -1.89
N VAL A 18 -0.92 17.21 -1.58
CA VAL A 18 0.45 16.74 -1.66
C VAL A 18 0.51 15.45 -2.45
N ARG A 19 1.52 15.33 -3.32
CA ARG A 19 1.78 14.08 -4.00
C ARG A 19 2.67 13.21 -3.12
N ILE A 20 2.27 11.97 -2.88
CA ILE A 20 3.03 10.96 -2.16
C ILE A 20 3.07 9.65 -2.95
N GLY A 21 4.13 8.85 -2.73
CA GLY A 21 4.44 7.68 -3.55
C GLY A 21 5.27 8.03 -4.79
N ARG A 22 5.58 7.03 -5.60
CA ARG A 22 6.41 7.19 -6.82
C ARG A 22 5.72 8.04 -7.88
N ASP A 23 6.52 8.65 -8.77
CA ASP A 23 6.02 9.54 -9.83
C ASP A 23 5.17 8.86 -10.91
N ASN A 24 5.17 7.54 -10.98
CA ASN A 24 4.39 6.77 -11.93
C ASN A 24 3.11 6.22 -11.27
N ASP A 25 2.91 4.91 -11.34
CA ASP A 25 1.70 4.21 -10.93
C ASP A 25 1.45 4.20 -9.41
N GLY A 26 2.49 4.36 -8.60
CA GLY A 26 2.40 4.31 -7.12
C GLY A 26 2.15 5.66 -6.44
N GLY A 27 1.95 6.76 -7.17
CA GLY A 27 1.82 8.09 -6.58
C GLY A 27 0.41 8.68 -6.67
N TYR A 28 -0.07 9.18 -5.54
CA TYR A 28 -1.41 9.75 -5.38
C TYR A 28 -1.36 11.19 -4.89
N LEU A 29 -2.32 12.01 -5.35
CA LEU A 29 -2.58 13.33 -4.79
C LEU A 29 -3.56 13.17 -3.64
N VAL A 30 -3.14 13.58 -2.46
CA VAL A 30 -3.92 13.44 -1.23
C VAL A 30 -3.88 14.74 -0.42
N SER A 31 -4.92 14.99 0.37
CA SER A 31 -4.96 16.14 1.27
C SER A 31 -4.00 15.91 2.44
N LYS A 32 -3.14 16.89 2.69
CA LYS A 32 -2.21 16.86 3.83
C LYS A 32 -2.94 16.94 5.17
N SER A 33 -4.08 17.61 5.20
CA SER A 33 -4.94 17.69 6.39
C SER A 33 -5.56 16.33 6.71
N ASP A 34 -5.94 15.55 5.70
CA ASP A 34 -6.49 14.20 5.92
C ASP A 34 -5.42 13.23 6.42
N ILE A 35 -4.20 13.31 5.86
CA ILE A 35 -3.06 12.56 6.41
C ILE A 35 -2.87 12.89 7.90
N LYS A 36 -2.89 14.19 8.26
CA LYS A 36 -2.67 14.63 9.64
C LYS A 36 -3.78 14.19 10.61
N LYS A 37 -5.02 14.08 10.15
CA LYS A 37 -6.16 13.62 10.97
C LYS A 37 -6.12 12.12 11.20
N SER A 38 -5.68 11.34 10.20
CA SER A 38 -5.73 9.88 10.24
C SER A 38 -4.93 9.29 11.40
N LYS A 39 -5.44 8.23 12.00
CA LYS A 39 -4.79 7.48 13.08
C LYS A 39 -4.21 6.16 12.62
N ILE A 40 -4.68 5.65 11.50
CA ILE A 40 -4.21 4.42 10.86
C ILE A 40 -4.27 4.55 9.34
N LEU A 41 -3.31 3.93 8.65
CA LEU A 41 -3.31 3.77 7.20
C LEU A 41 -3.60 2.32 6.84
N ILE A 42 -4.65 2.10 6.06
CA ILE A 42 -4.97 0.80 5.45
C ILE A 42 -4.66 0.88 3.96
N GLY A 43 -3.71 0.08 3.49
CA GLY A 43 -3.36 -0.05 2.09
C GLY A 43 -3.87 -1.38 1.52
N LEU A 44 -4.66 -1.34 0.47
CA LEU A 44 -5.13 -2.51 -0.25
C LEU A 44 -4.36 -2.65 -1.56
N GLY A 45 -3.68 -3.79 -1.76
CA GLY A 45 -2.93 -4.05 -2.98
C GLY A 45 -1.64 -3.23 -3.08
N ILE A 46 -0.61 -3.61 -2.33
CA ILE A 46 0.69 -2.92 -2.34
C ILE A 46 1.64 -3.46 -3.43
N ASN A 47 1.40 -4.68 -3.93
CA ASN A 47 2.24 -5.36 -4.92
C ASN A 47 3.75 -5.25 -4.55
N ASP A 48 4.62 -4.79 -5.44
CA ASP A 48 6.05 -4.56 -5.16
C ASP A 48 6.41 -3.08 -4.94
N ASP A 49 5.39 -2.24 -4.66
CA ASP A 49 5.54 -0.81 -4.41
C ASP A 49 4.73 -0.33 -3.18
N TRP A 50 5.42 -0.04 -2.10
CA TRP A 50 4.90 0.56 -0.87
C TRP A 50 5.45 1.97 -0.64
N SER A 51 5.81 2.66 -1.73
CA SER A 51 6.34 4.02 -1.65
C SER A 51 5.31 5.02 -1.10
N PHE A 52 4.02 4.78 -1.38
CA PHE A 52 2.94 5.57 -0.82
C PHE A 52 2.94 5.48 0.72
N GLU A 53 2.96 4.28 1.26
CA GLU A 53 2.97 4.01 2.70
C GLU A 53 4.23 4.59 3.37
N GLN A 54 5.37 4.51 2.68
CA GLN A 54 6.62 5.12 3.16
C GLN A 54 6.54 6.64 3.23
N ASP A 55 6.03 7.29 2.18
CA ASP A 55 5.93 8.75 2.13
C ASP A 55 4.84 9.27 3.07
N PHE A 56 3.74 8.53 3.20
CA PHE A 56 2.70 8.81 4.20
C PHE A 56 3.30 8.87 5.60
N LYS A 57 4.10 7.87 5.97
CA LYS A 57 4.76 7.81 7.29
C LYS A 57 5.80 8.90 7.52
N LYS A 58 6.39 9.47 6.49
CA LYS A 58 7.26 10.66 6.63
C LYS A 58 6.48 11.90 7.06
N ILE A 59 5.20 12.00 6.66
CA ILE A 59 4.34 13.11 7.03
C ILE A 59 3.73 12.88 8.42
N LYS A 60 3.29 11.66 8.69
CA LYS A 60 2.72 11.24 9.97
C LYS A 60 3.05 9.78 10.28
N ASP A 61 3.80 9.57 11.36
CA ASP A 61 4.17 8.22 11.82
C ASP A 61 3.00 7.58 12.57
N ILE A 62 2.22 6.77 11.87
CA ILE A 62 1.07 6.02 12.37
C ILE A 62 1.19 4.55 12.01
N GLU A 63 0.30 3.73 12.53
CA GLU A 63 0.20 2.33 12.16
C GLU A 63 -0.19 2.17 10.69
N VAL A 64 0.43 1.18 10.02
CA VAL A 64 0.15 0.81 8.63
C VAL A 64 -0.24 -0.66 8.57
N LEU A 65 -1.43 -0.92 8.07
CA LEU A 65 -1.91 -2.25 7.72
C LEU A 65 -1.96 -2.37 6.19
N ALA A 66 -1.09 -3.18 5.62
CA ALA A 66 -1.03 -3.40 4.18
C ALA A 66 -1.52 -4.80 3.83
N TYR A 67 -2.61 -4.89 3.07
CA TYR A 67 -3.21 -6.15 2.64
C TYR A 67 -2.81 -6.49 1.22
N ASP A 68 -2.11 -7.61 1.02
CA ASP A 68 -1.78 -8.13 -0.30
C ASP A 68 -1.33 -9.59 -0.24
N ALA A 69 -2.11 -10.50 -0.80
CA ALA A 69 -1.72 -11.92 -0.87
C ALA A 69 -0.80 -12.25 -2.05
N SER A 70 -0.56 -11.30 -2.98
CA SER A 70 0.29 -11.53 -4.15
C SER A 70 1.77 -11.57 -3.81
N ILE A 71 2.18 -10.90 -2.72
CA ILE A 71 3.55 -10.83 -2.26
C ILE A 71 3.74 -11.55 -0.92
N SER A 72 4.91 -12.13 -0.76
CA SER A 72 5.36 -12.72 0.50
C SER A 72 6.88 -12.88 0.48
N GLN A 73 7.47 -13.12 1.64
CA GLN A 73 8.90 -13.46 1.74
C GLN A 73 9.27 -14.63 0.81
N LYS A 74 8.44 -15.68 0.78
CA LYS A 74 8.65 -16.85 -0.10
C LYS A 74 8.62 -16.46 -1.58
N VAL A 75 7.73 -15.57 -1.99
CA VAL A 75 7.64 -15.07 -3.36
C VAL A 75 8.90 -14.28 -3.74
N PHE A 76 9.38 -13.39 -2.87
CA PHE A 76 10.61 -12.65 -3.10
C PHE A 76 11.83 -13.55 -3.23
N ILE A 77 12.00 -14.52 -2.34
CA ILE A 77 13.09 -15.52 -2.41
C ILE A 77 13.04 -16.30 -3.73
N LYS A 78 11.85 -16.84 -4.11
CA LYS A 78 11.68 -17.54 -5.38
C LYS A 78 12.03 -16.66 -6.59
N GLN A 79 11.67 -15.38 -6.56
CA GLN A 79 11.99 -14.42 -7.63
C GLN A 79 13.51 -14.14 -7.70
N LEU A 80 14.20 -14.04 -6.57
CA LEU A 80 15.66 -13.92 -6.52
C LEU A 80 16.36 -15.14 -7.09
N ILE A 81 15.94 -16.35 -6.68
CA ILE A 81 16.51 -17.61 -7.20
C ILE A 81 16.34 -17.69 -8.72
N LYS A 82 15.16 -17.32 -9.26
CA LYS A 82 14.92 -17.29 -10.71
C LYS A 82 15.78 -16.29 -11.47
N LEU A 83 16.36 -15.30 -10.79
CA LEU A 83 17.25 -14.32 -11.41
C LEU A 83 18.72 -14.76 -11.38
N LEU A 84 19.11 -15.69 -10.51
CA LEU A 84 20.50 -16.16 -10.40
C LEU A 84 21.11 -16.64 -11.74
N PRO A 85 20.40 -17.41 -12.59
CA PRO A 85 20.94 -17.82 -13.90
C PRO A 85 21.10 -16.65 -14.89
N LYS A 86 20.55 -15.47 -14.58
CA LYS A 86 20.53 -14.29 -15.48
C LYS A 86 21.64 -13.30 -15.16
N PHE A 87 22.88 -13.79 -14.95
CA PHE A 87 24.07 -12.96 -14.65
C PHE A 87 24.30 -11.82 -15.66
N TYR A 88 23.80 -11.97 -16.90
CA TYR A 88 23.86 -10.95 -17.94
C TYR A 88 22.91 -9.75 -17.69
N LYS A 89 22.07 -9.77 -16.65
CA LYS A 89 21.16 -8.66 -16.27
C LYS A 89 21.41 -8.13 -14.86
N PRO A 90 22.61 -7.61 -14.55
CA PRO A 90 22.97 -7.22 -13.18
C PRO A 90 22.05 -6.12 -12.60
N ARG A 91 21.56 -5.20 -13.46
CA ARG A 91 20.61 -4.15 -13.04
C ARG A 91 19.28 -4.71 -12.52
N SER A 92 18.77 -5.79 -13.13
CA SER A 92 17.53 -6.44 -12.70
C SER A 92 17.70 -7.14 -11.35
N ILE A 93 18.86 -7.79 -11.15
CA ILE A 93 19.19 -8.44 -9.88
C ILE A 93 19.30 -7.39 -8.78
N TYR A 94 20.07 -6.33 -9.00
CA TYR A 94 20.24 -5.24 -8.05
C TYR A 94 18.90 -4.60 -7.66
N ARG A 95 18.04 -4.29 -8.66
CA ARG A 95 16.70 -3.72 -8.41
C ARG A 95 15.88 -4.65 -7.53
N LYS A 96 15.88 -5.96 -7.78
CA LYS A 96 15.11 -6.92 -6.98
C LYS A 96 15.65 -7.07 -5.57
N ILE A 97 16.97 -7.12 -5.39
CA ILE A 97 17.60 -7.13 -4.06
C ILE A 97 17.18 -5.87 -3.28
N ARG A 98 17.26 -4.70 -3.91
CA ARG A 98 16.84 -3.44 -3.31
C ARG A 98 15.36 -3.45 -2.88
N THR A 99 14.47 -4.01 -3.71
CA THR A 99 13.05 -4.18 -3.37
C THR A 99 12.89 -5.05 -2.13
N VAL A 100 13.56 -6.19 -2.08
CA VAL A 100 13.50 -7.11 -0.93
C VAL A 100 14.02 -6.44 0.35
N LEU A 101 15.16 -5.78 0.27
CA LEU A 101 15.72 -5.04 1.42
C LEU A 101 14.77 -3.93 1.89
N SER A 102 14.18 -3.18 0.95
CA SER A 102 13.20 -2.14 1.25
C SER A 102 11.96 -2.72 1.94
N TYR A 103 11.48 -3.89 1.50
CA TYR A 103 10.36 -4.59 2.13
C TYR A 103 10.66 -4.90 3.60
N TYR A 104 11.78 -5.56 3.87
CA TYR A 104 12.16 -5.89 5.25
C TYR A 104 12.36 -4.63 6.09
N ASN A 105 13.04 -3.62 5.57
CA ASN A 105 13.28 -2.37 6.29
C ASN A 105 11.99 -1.62 6.64
N PHE A 106 10.92 -1.83 5.87
CA PHE A 106 9.63 -1.18 6.13
C PHE A 106 8.72 -2.05 7.01
N PHE A 107 8.47 -3.29 6.61
CA PHE A 107 7.50 -4.17 7.28
C PHE A 107 8.04 -4.93 8.51
N CYS A 108 9.34 -4.89 8.80
CA CYS A 108 9.87 -5.40 10.07
C CYS A 108 9.80 -4.39 11.22
N LYS A 109 9.30 -3.17 10.97
CA LYS A 109 9.07 -2.19 12.03
C LYS A 109 7.78 -2.48 12.76
N LYS A 110 7.76 -2.22 14.08
CA LYS A 110 6.65 -2.57 14.98
C LYS A 110 5.27 -2.07 14.53
N ASN A 111 5.21 -0.91 13.86
CA ASN A 111 3.94 -0.27 13.49
C ASN A 111 3.59 -0.44 12.01
N ASN A 112 4.23 -1.38 11.29
CA ASN A 112 3.95 -1.64 9.88
C ASN A 112 3.68 -3.12 9.72
N CYS A 113 2.47 -3.48 9.42
CA CYS A 113 2.05 -4.87 9.24
C CYS A 113 1.71 -5.14 7.78
N HIS A 114 2.26 -6.23 7.23
CA HIS A 114 1.83 -6.77 5.95
C HIS A 114 1.01 -8.03 6.18
N ILE A 115 -0.25 -7.97 5.78
CA ILE A 115 -1.22 -9.05 5.93
C ILE A 115 -1.39 -9.72 4.56
N GLN A 116 -1.01 -11.00 4.45
CA GLN A 116 -1.01 -11.75 3.20
C GLN A 116 -2.42 -12.25 2.84
N LYS A 117 -3.36 -11.32 2.73
CA LYS A 117 -4.75 -11.58 2.32
C LYS A 117 -5.18 -10.63 1.22
N PHE A 118 -6.03 -11.09 0.33
CA PHE A 118 -6.80 -10.23 -0.57
C PHE A 118 -8.05 -9.77 0.16
N VAL A 119 -8.35 -8.48 0.08
CA VAL A 119 -9.59 -7.92 0.62
C VAL A 119 -10.65 -7.97 -0.45
N GLY A 120 -11.80 -8.57 -0.15
CA GLY A 120 -12.92 -8.75 -1.06
C GLY A 120 -14.27 -8.60 -0.35
N LEU A 121 -15.36 -8.96 -1.04
CA LEU A 121 -16.69 -8.67 -0.54
C LEU A 121 -17.25 -9.73 0.41
N ASP A 122 -16.90 -11.03 0.31
CA ASP A 122 -17.80 -12.04 0.90
C ASP A 122 -17.18 -13.29 1.53
N THR A 123 -15.87 -13.45 1.65
CA THR A 123 -15.33 -14.69 2.23
C THR A 123 -14.08 -14.50 3.04
N ASP A 124 -14.17 -14.86 4.31
CA ASP A 124 -12.99 -15.00 5.17
C ASP A 124 -12.44 -16.42 5.03
N ASN A 125 -11.21 -16.51 4.57
CA ASN A 125 -10.43 -17.74 4.50
C ASN A 125 -8.92 -17.43 4.64
N ASP A 126 -8.06 -18.43 4.48
CA ASP A 126 -6.60 -18.27 4.64
C ASP A 126 -5.99 -17.19 3.71
N ARG A 127 -6.60 -16.90 2.56
CA ARG A 127 -6.08 -15.97 1.54
C ARG A 127 -6.95 -14.75 1.28
N HIS A 128 -8.18 -14.73 1.78
CA HIS A 128 -9.14 -13.65 1.58
C HIS A 128 -9.72 -13.21 2.91
N CYS A 129 -10.06 -11.95 3.01
CA CYS A 129 -10.86 -11.40 4.10
C CYS A 129 -11.89 -10.42 3.54
N SER A 130 -13.01 -10.30 4.23
CA SER A 130 -14.01 -9.30 3.90
C SER A 130 -13.51 -7.91 4.30
N PHE A 131 -14.00 -6.87 3.62
CA PHE A 131 -13.69 -5.51 4.04
C PHE A 131 -14.28 -5.19 5.42
N ALA A 132 -15.42 -5.80 5.77
CA ALA A 132 -16.00 -5.69 7.10
C ALA A 132 -15.03 -6.21 8.17
N SER A 133 -14.47 -7.43 7.99
CA SER A 133 -13.47 -7.98 8.91
C SER A 133 -12.25 -7.08 9.09
N VAL A 134 -11.79 -6.41 8.01
CA VAL A 134 -10.69 -5.45 8.10
C VAL A 134 -11.05 -4.27 9.00
N LEU A 135 -12.28 -3.76 8.88
CA LEU A 135 -12.74 -2.64 9.71
C LEU A 135 -12.96 -3.05 11.17
N ASP A 136 -13.45 -4.27 11.41
CA ASP A 136 -13.70 -4.79 12.76
C ASP A 136 -12.40 -4.99 13.55
N GLU A 137 -11.27 -5.27 12.86
CA GLU A 137 -9.94 -5.36 13.48
C GLU A 137 -9.36 -4.00 13.88
N VAL A 138 -9.92 -2.89 13.36
CA VAL A 138 -9.37 -1.54 13.54
C VAL A 138 -10.15 -0.79 14.63
N ILE A 139 -9.44 -0.42 15.71
CA ILE A 139 -10.03 0.29 16.86
C ILE A 139 -10.21 1.80 16.59
N HIS A 140 -9.72 2.31 15.47
CA HIS A 140 -9.67 3.74 15.17
C HIS A 140 -10.76 4.19 14.22
N ASP A 141 -11.41 5.34 14.52
CA ASP A 141 -12.43 5.96 13.68
C ASP A 141 -11.82 6.76 12.49
N ASP A 142 -10.59 7.28 12.67
CA ASP A 142 -9.91 8.12 11.66
C ASP A 142 -8.99 7.25 10.77
N ILE A 143 -9.58 6.55 9.82
CA ILE A 143 -8.89 5.65 8.90
C ILE A 143 -8.53 6.38 7.60
N PHE A 144 -7.27 6.26 7.14
CA PHE A 144 -6.92 6.58 5.78
C PHE A 144 -6.90 5.29 4.95
N LEU A 145 -7.77 5.20 3.94
CA LEU A 145 -7.86 4.03 3.06
C LEU A 145 -7.23 4.34 1.71
N LYS A 146 -6.27 3.52 1.29
CA LYS A 146 -5.69 3.52 -0.07
C LYS A 146 -6.08 2.22 -0.76
N ILE A 147 -6.65 2.35 -1.96
CA ILE A 147 -7.07 1.25 -2.81
C ILE A 147 -6.25 1.24 -4.09
#